data_c3392427860fb9f45afa417dfc01a423
#
_entry.id   c3392427860fb9f45afa417dfc01a423
#
_cell.length_a   1.000
_cell.length_b   1.000
_cell.length_c   1.000
_cell.angle_alpha   90.00
_cell.angle_beta   90.00
_cell.angle_gamma   90.00
#
_symmetry.space_group_name_H-M   'P 1'
#
loop_
_entity.id
_entity.type
_entity.pdbx_description
1 polymer ?
#
loop_
_entity_poly.entity_id
_entity_poly.type
_entity_poly.pdbx_seq_one_letter_code
_entity_poly.pdbx_strand_id
1 'polypeptide(L)'
;MRRGAILLALLLGGCAQSPGAGGGGGIVSTNPCVDSVLVRILPASRIAGISHYSQDPAATSIPLTVARRFRGIAGTAEEVIALHPDLVIASTYTPPATQTAYARAGLKTLLLGIPDSIAESQAQVKQIADAVGAPAGGARINADIDRAVARWSRKDGPKDDMPPSALLYISGDLATGGSTLLNEMMTRVGFRNAAASYGLTHTGTLSAETIVTQPPAIVIAPERASRGTALRHRLLPTTPQAVFPRVLINCGGPTIPPALERLAAIRVGL
;
A
#
# COMPACT_ATOMS: atom_id res chain seq x y z
N MET A 1 -32.35 -26.22 78.90
CA MET A 1 -30.96 -26.07 78.42
C MET A 1 -30.93 -26.41 76.93
N ARG A 2 -31.02 -25.43 76.09
CA ARG A 2 -31.00 -25.59 74.58
C ARG A 2 -29.70 -25.02 74.08
N ARG A 3 -28.82 -25.90 73.49
CA ARG A 3 -27.57 -25.53 72.84
C ARG A 3 -27.87 -25.19 71.40
N GLY A 4 -27.75 -23.92 71.05
CA GLY A 4 -27.80 -23.44 69.65
C GLY A 4 -26.46 -23.69 68.97
N ALA A 5 -26.48 -24.43 67.89
CA ALA A 5 -25.36 -24.59 67.01
C ALA A 5 -25.37 -23.46 65.96
N ILE A 6 -24.29 -22.65 65.92
CA ILE A 6 -24.06 -21.60 64.91
C ILE A 6 -23.34 -22.26 63.76
N LEU A 7 -24.02 -22.40 62.63
CA LEU A 7 -23.39 -22.78 61.35
C LEU A 7 -22.71 -21.53 60.74
N LEU A 8 -21.40 -21.57 60.70
CA LEU A 8 -20.55 -20.57 59.96
C LEU A 8 -20.47 -20.96 58.49
N ALA A 9 -21.24 -20.27 57.65
CA ALA A 9 -21.17 -20.43 56.19
C ALA A 9 -19.92 -19.70 55.64
N LEU A 10 -18.90 -20.44 55.24
CA LEU A 10 -17.75 -19.94 54.49
C LEU A 10 -18.17 -19.65 53.04
N LEU A 11 -18.35 -18.38 52.74
CA LEU A 11 -18.46 -17.88 51.35
C LEU A 11 -17.08 -17.94 50.71
N LEU A 12 -16.83 -18.98 49.91
CA LEU A 12 -15.72 -19.04 48.97
C LEU A 12 -16.01 -18.04 47.82
N GLY A 13 -15.53 -16.82 47.96
CA GLY A 13 -15.46 -15.84 46.88
C GLY A 13 -14.49 -16.31 45.80
N GLY A 14 -15.03 -16.95 44.77
CA GLY A 14 -14.28 -17.24 43.57
C GLY A 14 -13.86 -15.92 42.89
N CYS A 15 -12.58 -15.55 42.97
CA CYS A 15 -12.00 -14.54 42.13
C CYS A 15 -12.13 -15.05 40.69
N ALA A 16 -13.14 -14.57 39.98
CA ALA A 16 -13.17 -14.63 38.53
C ALA A 16 -11.96 -13.80 38.05
N GLN A 17 -10.88 -14.48 37.74
CA GLN A 17 -9.79 -13.88 37.02
C GLN A 17 -10.34 -13.41 35.65
N SER A 18 -10.52 -12.10 35.53
CA SER A 18 -10.64 -11.46 34.22
C SER A 18 -9.46 -11.96 33.38
N PRO A 19 -9.67 -12.38 32.11
CA PRO A 19 -8.57 -12.74 31.25
C PRO A 19 -7.63 -11.53 31.23
N GLY A 20 -6.44 -11.72 31.82
CA GLY A 20 -5.45 -10.68 31.93
C GLY A 20 -5.23 -10.04 30.57
N ALA A 21 -5.23 -8.73 30.54
CA ALA A 21 -4.59 -7.96 29.49
C ALA A 21 -3.09 -8.30 29.52
N GLY A 22 -2.75 -9.49 29.02
CA GLY A 22 -1.40 -9.89 28.70
C GLY A 22 -0.92 -8.90 27.62
N GLY A 23 -0.06 -7.98 28.03
CA GLY A 23 0.57 -7.03 27.13
C GLY A 23 1.44 -7.77 26.14
N GLY A 24 0.97 -7.96 24.97
CA GLY A 24 1.55 -8.66 23.85
C GLY A 24 0.41 -9.18 22.98
N GLY A 25 0.56 -9.11 21.71
CA GLY A 25 -0.48 -9.53 20.78
C GLY A 25 -0.85 -8.39 19.81
N GLY A 26 -1.67 -8.77 18.85
CA GLY A 26 -2.04 -7.90 17.75
C GLY A 26 -1.10 -8.04 16.55
N ILE A 27 -1.36 -7.24 15.54
CA ILE A 27 -0.69 -7.32 14.25
C ILE A 27 0.36 -6.21 14.17
N VAL A 28 1.56 -6.59 13.78
CA VAL A 28 2.62 -5.65 13.42
C VAL A 28 2.83 -5.72 11.92
N SER A 29 2.82 -4.56 11.26
CA SER A 29 3.19 -4.43 9.87
C SER A 29 4.44 -3.57 9.71
N THR A 30 5.41 -4.05 8.95
CA THR A 30 6.61 -3.32 8.55
C THR A 30 6.52 -2.82 7.10
N ASN A 31 5.36 -2.91 6.47
CA ASN A 31 5.14 -2.56 5.07
C ASN A 31 3.99 -1.55 4.94
N PRO A 32 4.26 -0.32 4.43
CA PRO A 32 3.25 0.73 4.31
C PRO A 32 2.07 0.35 3.40
N CYS A 33 2.27 -0.56 2.45
CA CYS A 33 1.18 -1.04 1.59
C CYS A 33 0.23 -1.97 2.35
N VAL A 34 0.76 -2.82 3.23
CA VAL A 34 -0.04 -3.63 4.15
C VAL A 34 -0.83 -2.75 5.10
N ASP A 35 -0.20 -1.70 5.63
CA ASP A 35 -0.85 -0.74 6.54
C ASP A 35 -2.12 -0.15 5.91
N SER A 36 -2.07 0.16 4.60
CA SER A 36 -3.21 0.70 3.86
C SER A 36 -4.42 -0.23 3.82
N VAL A 37 -4.19 -1.53 3.88
CA VAL A 37 -5.22 -2.57 3.99
C VAL A 37 -5.67 -2.72 5.45
N LEU A 38 -4.74 -2.90 6.39
CA LEU A 38 -5.04 -3.18 7.80
C LEU A 38 -5.93 -2.10 8.44
N VAL A 39 -5.62 -0.82 8.21
CA VAL A 39 -6.39 0.30 8.79
C VAL A 39 -7.82 0.39 8.27
N ARG A 40 -8.14 -0.30 7.18
CA ARG A 40 -9.49 -0.36 6.59
C ARG A 40 -10.30 -1.57 7.02
N ILE A 41 -9.62 -2.67 7.40
CA ILE A 41 -10.30 -3.94 7.68
C ILE A 41 -10.29 -4.33 9.15
N LEU A 42 -9.45 -3.68 9.98
CA LEU A 42 -9.31 -3.98 11.39
C LEU A 42 -9.65 -2.79 12.30
N PRO A 43 -10.19 -3.03 13.50
CA PRO A 43 -10.22 -2.02 14.54
C PRO A 43 -8.78 -1.69 15.00
N ALA A 44 -8.55 -0.44 15.38
CA ALA A 44 -7.22 0.04 15.78
C ALA A 44 -6.59 -0.78 16.92
N SER A 45 -7.41 -1.32 17.83
CA SER A 45 -6.95 -2.15 18.96
C SER A 45 -6.28 -3.46 18.56
N ARG A 46 -6.46 -3.92 17.31
CA ARG A 46 -5.80 -5.13 16.79
C ARG A 46 -4.48 -4.85 16.10
N ILE A 47 -4.11 -3.59 15.89
CA ILE A 47 -2.88 -3.17 15.22
C ILE A 47 -1.89 -2.68 16.27
N ALA A 48 -0.88 -3.49 16.57
CA ALA A 48 0.16 -3.17 17.56
C ALA A 48 1.21 -2.18 17.02
N GLY A 49 1.42 -2.17 15.71
CA GLY A 49 2.34 -1.23 15.05
C GLY A 49 2.20 -1.25 13.54
N ILE A 50 2.45 -0.11 12.94
CA ILE A 50 2.52 0.08 11.48
C ILE A 50 3.91 0.58 11.09
N SER A 51 4.27 0.44 9.82
CA SER A 51 5.51 0.98 9.31
C SER A 51 5.61 2.49 9.54
N HIS A 52 6.77 2.97 9.99
CA HIS A 52 7.03 4.42 10.11
C HIS A 52 6.90 5.15 8.78
N TYR A 53 7.13 4.45 7.65
CA TYR A 53 6.90 5.02 6.30
C TYR A 53 5.44 5.41 6.07
N SER A 54 4.48 4.80 6.76
CA SER A 54 3.07 5.24 6.68
C SER A 54 2.84 6.59 7.35
N GLN A 55 3.78 7.07 8.17
CA GLN A 55 3.74 8.39 8.81
C GLN A 55 4.62 9.44 8.09
N ASP A 56 5.33 9.03 7.04
CA ASP A 56 6.11 9.90 6.18
C ASP A 56 5.26 10.40 5.00
N PRO A 57 5.08 11.73 4.82
CA PRO A 57 4.35 12.28 3.69
C PRO A 57 4.89 11.86 2.32
N ALA A 58 6.19 11.54 2.24
CA ALA A 58 6.82 11.11 0.99
C ALA A 58 6.62 9.63 0.66
N ALA A 59 6.18 8.82 1.62
CA ALA A 59 6.09 7.37 1.47
C ALA A 59 4.70 6.78 1.75
N THR A 60 3.85 7.51 2.49
CA THR A 60 2.53 7.02 2.91
C THR A 60 1.57 6.78 1.75
N SER A 61 0.71 5.77 1.91
CA SER A 61 -0.46 5.50 1.06
C SER A 61 -1.78 5.61 1.83
N ILE A 62 -1.74 6.17 3.05
CA ILE A 62 -2.90 6.46 3.89
C ILE A 62 -2.84 7.92 4.36
N PRO A 63 -4.00 8.54 4.71
CA PRO A 63 -3.98 9.89 5.26
C PRO A 63 -3.13 9.97 6.54
N LEU A 64 -2.26 10.97 6.65
CA LEU A 64 -1.39 11.15 7.82
C LEU A 64 -2.17 11.24 9.14
N THR A 65 -3.37 11.82 9.11
CA THR A 65 -4.28 11.89 10.27
C THR A 65 -4.73 10.49 10.74
N VAL A 66 -4.80 9.52 9.83
CA VAL A 66 -5.07 8.12 10.15
C VAL A 66 -3.78 7.44 10.66
N ALA A 67 -2.67 7.56 9.90
CA ALA A 67 -1.40 6.92 10.24
C ALA A 67 -0.90 7.28 11.64
N ARG A 68 -1.01 8.57 12.03
CA ARG A 68 -0.56 9.08 13.34
C ARG A 68 -1.36 8.59 14.53
N ARG A 69 -2.45 7.86 14.31
CA ARG A 69 -3.23 7.20 15.38
C ARG A 69 -2.62 5.89 15.83
N PHE A 70 -1.63 5.37 15.11
CA PHE A 70 -0.98 4.11 15.37
C PHE A 70 0.47 4.33 15.78
N ARG A 71 1.05 3.34 16.46
CA ARG A 71 2.49 3.31 16.74
C ARG A 71 3.25 3.09 15.43
N GLY A 72 4.07 4.04 15.02
CA GLY A 72 5.04 3.87 13.94
C GLY A 72 6.25 3.09 14.41
N ILE A 73 6.69 2.10 13.64
CA ILE A 73 7.86 1.27 13.92
C ILE A 73 8.87 1.32 12.78
N ALA A 74 10.15 1.27 13.11
CA ALA A 74 11.23 1.19 12.13
C ALA A 74 11.33 -0.21 11.48
N GLY A 75 10.77 -1.23 12.14
CA GLY A 75 10.76 -2.62 11.64
C GLY A 75 12.05 -3.37 11.91
N THR A 76 12.89 -2.90 12.87
CA THR A 76 14.04 -3.69 13.34
C THR A 76 13.56 -4.96 14.04
N ALA A 77 14.43 -5.99 14.08
CA ALA A 77 14.08 -7.25 14.72
C ALA A 77 13.72 -7.05 16.20
N GLU A 78 14.54 -6.25 16.90
CA GLU A 78 14.39 -5.97 18.33
C GLU A 78 13.07 -5.27 18.63
N GLU A 79 12.73 -4.25 17.83
CA GLU A 79 11.51 -3.48 18.02
C GLU A 79 10.26 -4.33 17.80
N VAL A 80 10.24 -5.17 16.77
CA VAL A 80 9.12 -6.05 16.46
C VAL A 80 8.98 -7.15 17.51
N ILE A 81 10.09 -7.79 17.91
CA ILE A 81 10.11 -8.85 18.94
C ILE A 81 9.61 -8.31 20.28
N ALA A 82 10.01 -7.09 20.66
CA ALA A 82 9.58 -6.46 21.90
C ALA A 82 8.08 -6.19 21.99
N LEU A 83 7.38 -6.15 20.85
CA LEU A 83 5.92 -6.00 20.79
C LEU A 83 5.16 -7.32 21.01
N HIS A 84 5.85 -8.47 21.00
CA HIS A 84 5.25 -9.82 21.11
C HIS A 84 4.00 -9.99 20.23
N PRO A 85 4.07 -9.71 18.90
CA PRO A 85 2.90 -9.73 18.05
C PRO A 85 2.38 -11.14 17.78
N ASP A 86 1.06 -11.27 17.55
CA ASP A 86 0.44 -12.51 17.11
C ASP A 86 0.81 -12.85 15.65
N LEU A 87 1.06 -11.80 14.85
CA LEU A 87 1.42 -11.89 13.44
C LEU A 87 2.27 -10.69 13.04
N VAL A 88 3.36 -10.94 12.33
CA VAL A 88 4.15 -9.94 11.60
C VAL A 88 3.85 -10.04 10.13
N ILE A 89 3.48 -8.92 9.49
CA ILE A 89 3.34 -8.84 8.04
C ILE A 89 4.45 -7.93 7.50
N ALA A 90 5.33 -8.51 6.69
CA ALA A 90 6.53 -7.86 6.22
C ALA A 90 6.71 -8.04 4.71
N SER A 91 7.72 -7.39 4.14
CA SER A 91 8.07 -7.54 2.74
C SER A 91 9.00 -8.74 2.53
N THR A 92 8.93 -9.39 1.36
CA THR A 92 9.94 -10.34 0.90
C THR A 92 11.35 -9.72 0.80
N TYR A 93 11.43 -8.38 0.75
CA TYR A 93 12.69 -7.62 0.77
C TYR A 93 13.22 -7.35 2.18
N THR A 94 12.51 -7.78 3.24
CA THR A 94 13.04 -7.71 4.61
C THR A 94 14.39 -8.43 4.69
N PRO A 95 15.44 -7.83 5.26
CA PRO A 95 16.77 -8.44 5.30
C PRO A 95 16.73 -9.88 5.87
N PRO A 96 17.48 -10.83 5.30
CA PRO A 96 17.47 -12.23 5.75
C PRO A 96 17.81 -12.38 7.25
N ALA A 97 18.70 -11.54 7.78
CA ALA A 97 19.03 -11.53 9.21
C ALA A 97 17.80 -11.18 10.08
N THR A 98 16.98 -10.21 9.66
CA THR A 98 15.74 -9.83 10.35
C THR A 98 14.71 -10.95 10.28
N GLN A 99 14.53 -11.58 9.11
CA GLN A 99 13.63 -12.73 8.97
C GLN A 99 14.07 -13.90 9.87
N THR A 100 15.37 -14.16 9.92
CA THR A 100 15.95 -15.20 10.81
C THR A 100 15.70 -14.87 12.29
N ALA A 101 15.82 -13.59 12.68
CA ALA A 101 15.55 -13.17 14.05
C ALA A 101 14.06 -13.36 14.42
N TYR A 102 13.13 -13.02 13.53
CA TYR A 102 11.70 -13.30 13.73
C TYR A 102 11.43 -14.80 13.92
N ALA A 103 12.02 -15.64 13.06
CA ALA A 103 11.87 -17.10 13.17
C ALA A 103 12.42 -17.65 14.48
N ARG A 104 13.60 -17.20 14.91
CA ARG A 104 14.20 -17.60 16.21
C ARG A 104 13.39 -17.16 17.41
N ALA A 105 12.71 -16.02 17.30
CA ALA A 105 11.79 -15.52 18.32
C ALA A 105 10.40 -16.22 18.28
N GLY A 106 10.19 -17.18 17.37
CA GLY A 106 8.93 -17.91 17.24
C GLY A 106 7.77 -17.09 16.68
N LEU A 107 8.05 -15.93 16.04
CA LEU A 107 7.01 -15.07 15.50
C LEU A 107 6.39 -15.64 14.22
N LYS A 108 5.08 -15.68 14.14
CA LYS A 108 4.38 -15.94 12.89
C LYS A 108 4.61 -14.78 11.94
N THR A 109 5.08 -15.09 10.72
CA THR A 109 5.41 -14.05 9.73
C THR A 109 4.74 -14.35 8.39
N LEU A 110 4.09 -13.34 7.81
CA LEU A 110 3.60 -13.34 6.45
C LEU A 110 4.48 -12.40 5.61
N LEU A 111 5.15 -12.94 4.60
CA LEU A 111 5.99 -12.17 3.68
C LEU A 111 5.25 -11.92 2.37
N LEU A 112 5.20 -10.66 1.93
CA LEU A 112 4.52 -10.24 0.72
C LEU A 112 5.49 -9.56 -0.25
N GLY A 113 5.37 -9.90 -1.53
CA GLY A 113 6.08 -9.26 -2.64
C GLY A 113 5.45 -7.94 -3.06
N ILE A 114 5.94 -7.38 -4.15
CA ILE A 114 5.33 -6.22 -4.82
C ILE A 114 4.37 -6.77 -5.89
N PRO A 115 3.10 -6.39 -5.90
CA PRO A 115 2.18 -6.81 -6.95
C PRO A 115 2.44 -5.99 -8.23
N ASP A 116 2.60 -6.68 -9.35
CA ASP A 116 2.82 -6.06 -10.66
C ASP A 116 1.52 -5.87 -11.46
N SER A 117 0.40 -6.38 -10.93
CA SER A 117 -0.92 -6.29 -11.57
C SER A 117 -2.03 -6.03 -10.56
N ILE A 118 -3.19 -5.59 -11.07
CA ILE A 118 -4.42 -5.43 -10.27
C ILE A 118 -4.83 -6.78 -9.67
N ALA A 119 -4.76 -7.86 -10.47
CA ALA A 119 -5.12 -9.20 -10.00
C ALA A 119 -4.21 -9.68 -8.86
N GLU A 120 -2.90 -9.48 -8.96
CA GLU A 120 -1.96 -9.81 -7.88
C GLU A 120 -2.21 -8.95 -6.64
N SER A 121 -2.53 -7.66 -6.83
CA SER A 121 -2.88 -6.78 -5.73
C SER A 121 -4.15 -7.23 -5.01
N GLN A 122 -5.17 -7.67 -5.73
CA GLN A 122 -6.40 -8.24 -5.16
C GLN A 122 -6.12 -9.56 -4.41
N ALA A 123 -5.24 -10.40 -4.96
CA ALA A 123 -4.80 -11.63 -4.29
C ALA A 123 -4.07 -11.32 -2.97
N GLN A 124 -3.21 -10.30 -2.95
CA GLN A 124 -2.55 -9.86 -1.70
C GLN A 124 -3.55 -9.31 -0.68
N VAL A 125 -4.52 -8.49 -1.10
CA VAL A 125 -5.58 -8.00 -0.20
C VAL A 125 -6.32 -9.17 0.44
N LYS A 126 -6.66 -10.19 -0.35
CA LYS A 126 -7.29 -11.41 0.16
C LYS A 126 -6.39 -12.13 1.15
N GLN A 127 -5.11 -12.33 0.82
CA GLN A 127 -4.13 -13.02 1.66
C GLN A 127 -3.95 -12.30 3.00
N ILE A 128 -3.84 -10.98 3.00
CA ILE A 128 -3.77 -10.17 4.22
C ILE A 128 -5.03 -10.35 5.06
N ALA A 129 -6.20 -10.19 4.43
CA ALA A 129 -7.49 -10.26 5.12
C ALA A 129 -7.74 -11.64 5.76
N ASP A 130 -7.38 -12.72 5.07
CA ASP A 130 -7.48 -14.08 5.60
C ASP A 130 -6.53 -14.29 6.78
N ALA A 131 -5.28 -13.85 6.65
CA ALA A 131 -4.26 -13.98 7.69
C ALA A 131 -4.64 -13.25 9.00
N VAL A 132 -5.37 -12.14 8.89
CA VAL A 132 -5.82 -11.37 10.06
C VAL A 132 -7.25 -11.69 10.51
N GLY A 133 -7.91 -12.69 9.88
CA GLY A 133 -9.27 -13.10 10.24
C GLY A 133 -10.34 -12.06 9.89
N ALA A 134 -10.15 -11.31 8.81
CA ALA A 134 -11.08 -10.27 8.33
C ALA A 134 -11.46 -10.43 6.83
N PRO A 135 -11.82 -11.65 6.34
CA PRO A 135 -12.02 -11.91 4.92
C PRO A 135 -13.11 -11.03 4.29
N ALA A 136 -14.17 -10.72 5.02
CA ALA A 136 -15.22 -9.81 4.53
C ALA A 136 -14.70 -8.39 4.29
N GLY A 137 -13.69 -7.92 5.06
CA GLY A 137 -13.02 -6.65 4.86
C GLY A 137 -12.23 -6.63 3.56
N GLY A 138 -11.46 -7.68 3.32
CA GLY A 138 -10.71 -7.85 2.06
C GLY A 138 -11.62 -7.93 0.85
N ALA A 139 -12.72 -8.69 0.94
CA ALA A 139 -13.71 -8.79 -0.14
C ALA A 139 -14.31 -7.43 -0.51
N ARG A 140 -14.60 -6.55 0.48
CA ARG A 140 -15.07 -5.19 0.21
C ARG A 140 -14.06 -4.35 -0.54
N ILE A 141 -12.76 -4.40 -0.15
CA ILE A 141 -11.69 -3.69 -0.86
C ILE A 141 -11.62 -4.18 -2.31
N ASN A 142 -11.63 -5.50 -2.53
CA ASN A 142 -11.57 -6.08 -3.88
C ASN A 142 -12.80 -5.69 -4.73
N ALA A 143 -14.00 -5.68 -4.16
CA ALA A 143 -15.18 -5.20 -4.84
C ALA A 143 -15.10 -3.70 -5.22
N ASP A 144 -14.46 -2.86 -4.39
CA ASP A 144 -14.20 -1.46 -4.72
C ASP A 144 -13.24 -1.34 -5.92
N ILE A 145 -12.21 -2.19 -5.96
CA ILE A 145 -11.27 -2.26 -7.08
C ILE A 145 -12.01 -2.68 -8.36
N ASP A 146 -12.81 -3.75 -8.31
CA ASP A 146 -13.57 -4.24 -9.48
C ASP A 146 -14.51 -3.17 -10.03
N ARG A 147 -15.22 -2.44 -9.14
CA ARG A 147 -16.08 -1.32 -9.55
C ARG A 147 -15.29 -0.19 -10.21
N ALA A 148 -14.14 0.16 -9.69
CA ALA A 148 -13.29 1.19 -10.27
C ALA A 148 -12.73 0.76 -11.63
N VAL A 149 -12.27 -0.48 -11.76
CA VAL A 149 -11.82 -1.06 -13.03
C VAL A 149 -12.95 -1.03 -14.06
N ALA A 150 -14.15 -1.47 -13.70
CA ALA A 150 -15.30 -1.47 -14.61
C ALA A 150 -15.71 -0.06 -15.05
N ARG A 151 -15.57 0.93 -14.14
CA ARG A 151 -15.93 2.33 -14.40
C ARG A 151 -14.91 3.05 -15.27
N TRP A 152 -13.62 2.88 -15.00
CA TRP A 152 -12.56 3.71 -15.56
C TRP A 152 -11.77 3.03 -16.68
N SER A 153 -11.89 1.70 -16.86
CA SER A 153 -11.33 1.06 -18.03
C SER A 153 -12.02 1.56 -19.29
N ARG A 154 -11.21 2.00 -20.25
CA ARG A 154 -11.73 2.42 -21.55
C ARG A 154 -12.44 1.22 -22.20
N LYS A 155 -13.71 1.37 -22.50
CA LYS A 155 -14.41 0.50 -23.43
C LYS A 155 -13.87 0.83 -24.81
N ASP A 156 -13.50 -0.17 -25.58
CA ASP A 156 -12.87 -0.03 -26.89
C ASP A 156 -13.40 1.17 -27.68
N GLY A 157 -12.55 2.16 -27.84
CA GLY A 157 -12.80 3.31 -28.73
C GLY A 157 -12.47 2.94 -30.18
N PRO A 158 -12.65 3.85 -31.15
CA PRO A 158 -12.29 3.62 -32.54
C PRO A 158 -10.88 3.04 -32.62
N LYS A 159 -10.70 1.96 -33.39
CA LYS A 159 -9.45 1.21 -33.53
C LYS A 159 -8.29 2.04 -34.14
N ASP A 160 -8.59 3.23 -34.62
CA ASP A 160 -7.66 4.06 -35.40
C ASP A 160 -6.94 5.13 -34.57
N ASP A 161 -7.35 5.43 -33.33
CA ASP A 161 -6.67 6.41 -32.48
C ASP A 161 -5.62 5.71 -31.60
N MET A 162 -4.35 5.92 -31.92
CA MET A 162 -3.25 5.47 -31.06
C MET A 162 -3.34 6.18 -29.71
N PRO A 163 -3.40 5.43 -28.57
CA PRO A 163 -3.49 6.04 -27.25
C PRO A 163 -2.35 7.04 -27.02
N PRO A 164 -2.61 8.20 -26.41
CA PRO A 164 -1.56 9.15 -26.10
C PRO A 164 -0.53 8.52 -25.17
N SER A 165 0.75 8.81 -25.45
CA SER A 165 1.85 8.34 -24.65
C SER A 165 1.97 9.18 -23.37
N ALA A 166 2.06 8.54 -22.22
CA ALA A 166 2.28 9.20 -20.95
C ALA A 166 3.55 8.68 -20.28
N LEU A 167 4.38 9.59 -19.79
CA LEU A 167 5.56 9.27 -18.99
C LEU A 167 5.26 9.55 -17.54
N LEU A 168 5.11 8.49 -16.72
CA LEU A 168 4.81 8.62 -15.30
C LEU A 168 6.08 8.45 -14.47
N TYR A 169 6.48 9.51 -13.78
CA TYR A 169 7.52 9.50 -12.78
C TYR A 169 6.95 9.14 -11.40
N ILE A 170 7.66 8.29 -10.67
CA ILE A 170 7.28 7.88 -9.30
C ILE A 170 8.05 8.68 -8.25
N SER A 171 9.30 9.05 -8.51
CA SER A 171 10.14 9.88 -7.64
C SER A 171 11.33 10.39 -8.45
N GLY A 172 11.70 11.65 -8.31
CA GLY A 172 12.87 12.21 -8.99
C GLY A 172 12.86 11.93 -10.49
N ASP A 173 13.82 11.13 -10.95
CA ASP A 173 14.01 10.66 -12.34
C ASP A 173 13.56 9.20 -12.55
N LEU A 174 13.05 8.54 -11.51
CA LEU A 174 12.53 7.18 -11.61
C LEU A 174 11.15 7.18 -12.30
N ALA A 175 11.03 6.46 -13.39
CA ALA A 175 9.79 6.27 -14.15
C ALA A 175 9.24 4.84 -13.97
N THR A 176 7.94 4.68 -14.16
CA THR A 176 7.28 3.37 -14.12
C THR A 176 7.41 2.67 -15.47
N GLY A 177 7.93 1.44 -15.50
CA GLY A 177 8.09 0.62 -16.69
C GLY A 177 6.86 -0.21 -17.04
N GLY A 178 7.02 -1.08 -18.07
CA GLY A 178 5.93 -1.86 -18.66
C GLY A 178 5.35 -2.97 -17.78
N SER A 179 6.16 -3.58 -16.92
CA SER A 179 5.74 -4.67 -16.03
C SER A 179 5.50 -4.16 -14.61
N THR A 180 4.53 -3.25 -14.46
CA THR A 180 4.18 -2.65 -13.16
C THR A 180 2.69 -2.44 -13.03
N LEU A 181 2.19 -2.45 -11.80
CA LEU A 181 0.78 -2.13 -11.49
C LEU A 181 0.36 -0.75 -12.03
N LEU A 182 1.23 0.25 -11.93
CA LEU A 182 0.95 1.59 -12.47
C LEU A 182 0.79 1.56 -14.00
N ASN A 183 1.62 0.77 -14.70
CA ASN A 183 1.47 0.59 -16.14
C ASN A 183 0.12 -0.04 -16.50
N GLU A 184 -0.33 -1.07 -15.77
CA GLU A 184 -1.65 -1.65 -16.00
C GLU A 184 -2.75 -0.60 -15.82
N MET A 185 -2.71 0.19 -14.74
CA MET A 185 -3.70 1.24 -14.51
C MET A 185 -3.68 2.31 -15.61
N MET A 186 -2.51 2.75 -16.06
CA MET A 186 -2.37 3.69 -17.19
C MET A 186 -2.99 3.13 -18.47
N THR A 187 -2.69 1.88 -18.79
CA THR A 187 -3.21 1.22 -20.00
C THR A 187 -4.73 1.09 -19.94
N ARG A 188 -5.28 0.72 -18.80
CA ARG A 188 -6.74 0.57 -18.62
C ARG A 188 -7.50 1.87 -18.85
N VAL A 189 -6.95 3.00 -18.44
CA VAL A 189 -7.59 4.32 -18.68
C VAL A 189 -7.28 4.89 -20.08
N GLY A 190 -6.55 4.16 -20.91
CA GLY A 190 -6.28 4.52 -22.30
C GLY A 190 -5.04 5.39 -22.51
N PHE A 191 -4.02 5.24 -21.70
CA PHE A 191 -2.67 5.72 -21.99
C PHE A 191 -1.78 4.59 -22.55
N ARG A 192 -0.82 4.95 -23.37
CA ARG A 192 0.35 4.14 -23.68
C ARG A 192 1.50 4.59 -22.78
N ASN A 193 2.16 3.67 -22.11
CA ASN A 193 3.29 4.00 -21.25
C ASN A 193 4.54 4.32 -22.09
N ALA A 194 4.97 5.56 -22.07
CA ALA A 194 6.15 6.01 -22.82
C ALA A 194 7.44 5.32 -22.34
N ALA A 195 7.60 5.13 -21.02
CA ALA A 195 8.77 4.46 -20.46
C ALA A 195 8.90 3.01 -20.96
N ALA A 196 7.78 2.28 -21.06
CA ALA A 196 7.76 0.95 -21.67
C ALA A 196 8.16 0.98 -23.16
N SER A 197 7.70 2.01 -23.90
CA SER A 197 8.09 2.20 -25.30
C SER A 197 9.58 2.52 -25.46
N TYR A 198 10.22 3.09 -24.45
CA TYR A 198 11.66 3.32 -24.38
C TYR A 198 12.47 2.11 -23.89
N GLY A 199 11.81 0.95 -23.71
CA GLY A 199 12.45 -0.30 -23.29
C GLY A 199 12.52 -0.51 -21.78
N LEU A 200 11.90 0.34 -20.95
CA LEU A 200 11.91 0.18 -19.50
C LEU A 200 10.86 -0.86 -19.08
N THR A 201 11.31 -2.03 -18.65
CA THR A 201 10.43 -3.12 -18.19
C THR A 201 9.88 -2.87 -16.80
N HIS A 202 10.75 -2.55 -15.84
CA HIS A 202 10.38 -2.27 -14.46
C HIS A 202 10.58 -0.78 -14.12
N THR A 203 10.46 -0.40 -12.87
CA THR A 203 10.82 0.93 -12.40
C THR A 203 12.30 1.21 -12.61
N GLY A 204 12.63 2.34 -13.19
CA GLY A 204 14.02 2.72 -13.47
C GLY A 204 14.16 4.14 -13.97
N THR A 205 15.40 4.52 -14.29
CA THR A 205 15.73 5.84 -14.85
C THR A 205 15.76 5.80 -16.36
N LEU A 206 15.44 6.93 -16.96
CA LEU A 206 15.52 7.15 -18.41
C LEU A 206 16.53 8.27 -18.72
N SER A 207 17.27 8.13 -19.82
CA SER A 207 18.15 9.20 -20.26
C SER A 207 17.34 10.42 -20.75
N ALA A 208 17.84 11.62 -20.48
CA ALA A 208 17.23 12.83 -21.01
C ALA A 208 17.18 12.83 -22.55
N GLU A 209 18.20 12.27 -23.19
CA GLU A 209 18.28 12.14 -24.66
C GLU A 209 17.10 11.32 -25.22
N THR A 210 16.79 10.15 -24.60
CA THR A 210 15.66 9.32 -25.01
C THR A 210 14.35 10.09 -24.93
N ILE A 211 14.14 10.83 -23.84
CA ILE A 211 12.90 11.57 -23.59
C ILE A 211 12.75 12.75 -24.57
N VAL A 212 13.84 13.44 -24.87
CA VAL A 212 13.82 14.60 -25.78
C VAL A 212 13.67 14.16 -27.24
N THR A 213 14.26 13.03 -27.62
CA THR A 213 14.18 12.49 -29.00
C THR A 213 12.78 11.93 -29.31
N GLN A 214 12.10 11.41 -28.33
CA GLN A 214 10.76 10.83 -28.46
C GLN A 214 9.84 11.35 -27.35
N PRO A 215 9.45 12.64 -27.38
CA PRO A 215 8.70 13.25 -26.30
C PRO A 215 7.35 12.55 -26.10
N PRO A 216 6.93 12.32 -24.82
CA PRO A 216 5.60 11.80 -24.53
C PRO A 216 4.54 12.88 -24.78
N ALA A 217 3.29 12.47 -25.01
CA ALA A 217 2.19 13.41 -25.13
C ALA A 217 1.88 14.14 -23.80
N ILE A 218 2.22 13.51 -22.66
CA ILE A 218 2.10 14.11 -21.32
C ILE A 218 3.13 13.52 -20.36
N VAL A 219 3.65 14.37 -19.47
CA VAL A 219 4.44 13.97 -18.30
C VAL A 219 3.54 13.98 -17.06
N ILE A 220 3.55 12.89 -16.30
CA ILE A 220 2.80 12.73 -15.06
C ILE A 220 3.80 12.56 -13.91
N ALA A 221 3.66 13.32 -12.82
CA ALA A 221 4.59 13.29 -11.71
C ALA A 221 3.90 13.60 -10.37
N PRO A 222 4.47 13.16 -9.20
CA PRO A 222 3.83 13.36 -7.92
C PRO A 222 3.77 14.81 -7.45
N GLU A 223 4.63 15.67 -7.97
CA GLU A 223 4.81 17.04 -7.49
C GLU A 223 4.78 18.04 -8.64
N ARG A 224 4.23 19.23 -8.37
CA ARG A 224 4.26 20.33 -9.33
C ARG A 224 5.59 21.09 -9.34
N ALA A 225 6.30 21.09 -8.20
CA ALA A 225 7.53 21.85 -8.03
C ALA A 225 8.61 21.03 -7.33
N SER A 226 9.60 20.59 -8.08
CA SER A 226 10.83 19.96 -7.58
C SER A 226 11.97 20.29 -8.55
N ARG A 227 13.24 20.01 -8.15
CA ARG A 227 14.37 20.16 -9.09
C ARG A 227 14.17 19.31 -10.33
N GLY A 228 13.66 18.08 -10.19
CA GLY A 228 13.33 17.21 -11.33
C GLY A 228 12.23 17.79 -12.21
N THR A 229 11.20 18.42 -11.64
CA THR A 229 10.15 19.12 -12.40
C THR A 229 10.73 20.28 -13.21
N ALA A 230 11.59 21.12 -12.61
CA ALA A 230 12.23 22.22 -13.31
C ALA A 230 13.10 21.75 -14.49
N LEU A 231 13.83 20.64 -14.33
CA LEU A 231 14.61 20.04 -15.41
C LEU A 231 13.68 19.51 -16.53
N ARG A 232 12.61 18.79 -16.18
CA ARG A 232 11.63 18.29 -17.16
C ARG A 232 11.00 19.41 -17.98
N HIS A 233 10.63 20.53 -17.35
CA HIS A 233 10.11 21.70 -18.06
C HIS A 233 11.12 22.32 -19.05
N ARG A 234 12.42 22.30 -18.71
CA ARG A 234 13.45 22.76 -19.64
C ARG A 234 13.67 21.80 -20.83
N LEU A 235 13.61 20.49 -20.55
CA LEU A 235 13.80 19.46 -21.59
C LEU A 235 12.57 19.30 -22.49
N LEU A 236 11.38 19.52 -21.94
CA LEU A 236 10.09 19.30 -22.59
C LEU A 236 9.18 20.54 -22.40
N PRO A 237 9.55 21.70 -22.96
CA PRO A 237 8.86 22.96 -22.70
C PRO A 237 7.42 22.99 -23.22
N THR A 238 7.11 22.21 -24.24
CA THR A 238 5.78 22.15 -24.88
C THR A 238 4.94 20.96 -24.43
N THR A 239 5.52 20.01 -23.69
CA THR A 239 4.80 18.82 -23.24
C THR A 239 3.95 19.13 -22.01
N PRO A 240 2.62 18.89 -22.04
CA PRO A 240 1.75 19.03 -20.88
C PRO A 240 2.25 18.25 -19.67
N GLN A 241 2.01 18.78 -18.48
CA GLN A 241 2.38 18.13 -17.23
C GLN A 241 1.18 18.05 -16.29
N ALA A 242 1.00 16.87 -15.66
CA ALA A 242 -0.06 16.62 -14.70
C ALA A 242 0.50 16.08 -13.37
N VAL A 243 -0.22 16.38 -12.29
CA VAL A 243 0.11 15.86 -10.95
C VAL A 243 -0.63 14.56 -10.70
N PHE A 244 0.10 13.53 -10.31
CA PHE A 244 -0.43 12.29 -9.78
C PHE A 244 0.00 12.16 -8.31
N PRO A 245 -0.93 12.24 -7.34
CA PRO A 245 -0.59 12.31 -5.93
C PRO A 245 0.30 11.15 -5.47
N ARG A 246 1.33 11.46 -4.69
CA ARG A 246 2.31 10.47 -4.21
C ARG A 246 1.66 9.31 -3.45
N VAL A 247 0.63 9.59 -2.67
CA VAL A 247 -0.14 8.56 -1.93
C VAL A 247 -0.74 7.47 -2.81
N LEU A 248 -0.85 7.69 -4.13
CA LEU A 248 -1.41 6.76 -5.11
C LEU A 248 -0.34 5.97 -5.89
N ILE A 249 0.96 6.25 -5.64
CA ILE A 249 2.06 5.68 -6.43
C ILE A 249 2.57 4.38 -5.85
N ASN A 250 2.77 4.33 -4.53
CA ASN A 250 3.63 3.32 -3.91
C ASN A 250 2.95 1.97 -3.69
N CYS A 251 1.62 1.92 -3.64
CA CYS A 251 0.89 0.73 -3.21
C CYS A 251 -0.24 0.38 -4.16
N GLY A 252 -0.65 -0.89 -4.11
CA GLY A 252 -1.90 -1.39 -4.68
C GLY A 252 -3.05 -1.40 -3.65
N GLY A 253 -3.97 -2.34 -3.80
CA GLY A 253 -5.11 -2.51 -2.91
C GLY A 253 -6.01 -1.28 -2.87
N PRO A 254 -6.22 -0.70 -1.67
CA PRO A 254 -7.14 0.43 -1.51
C PRO A 254 -6.78 1.70 -2.29
N THR A 255 -5.57 1.82 -2.83
CA THR A 255 -5.16 2.99 -3.62
C THR A 255 -5.54 2.88 -5.10
N ILE A 256 -5.85 1.67 -5.58
CA ILE A 256 -6.21 1.44 -7.00
C ILE A 256 -7.43 2.25 -7.45
N PRO A 257 -8.57 2.25 -6.72
CA PRO A 257 -9.73 3.03 -7.14
C PRO A 257 -9.44 4.53 -7.35
N PRO A 258 -8.87 5.27 -6.38
CA PRO A 258 -8.56 6.67 -6.57
C PRO A 258 -7.41 6.91 -7.57
N ALA A 259 -6.51 5.94 -7.77
CA ALA A 259 -5.46 6.02 -8.78
C ALA A 259 -6.04 5.96 -10.21
N LEU A 260 -6.94 5.00 -10.48
CA LEU A 260 -7.64 4.89 -11.76
C LEU A 260 -8.47 6.15 -12.04
N GLU A 261 -9.22 6.64 -11.05
CA GLU A 261 -10.00 7.89 -11.17
C GLU A 261 -9.11 9.07 -11.54
N ARG A 262 -7.97 9.22 -10.85
CA ARG A 262 -7.03 10.32 -11.12
C ARG A 262 -6.39 10.22 -12.50
N LEU A 263 -5.96 9.02 -12.91
CA LEU A 263 -5.39 8.80 -14.24
C LEU A 263 -6.43 9.06 -15.35
N ALA A 264 -7.67 8.61 -15.14
CA ALA A 264 -8.78 8.88 -16.07
C ALA A 264 -9.06 10.40 -16.19
N ALA A 265 -9.07 11.12 -15.07
CA ALA A 265 -9.25 12.57 -15.07
C ALA A 265 -8.11 13.30 -15.83
N ILE A 266 -6.87 12.83 -15.68
CA ILE A 266 -5.72 13.36 -16.45
C ILE A 266 -5.92 13.06 -17.94
N ARG A 267 -6.40 11.87 -18.28
CA ARG A 267 -6.61 11.45 -19.67
C ARG A 267 -7.69 12.26 -20.38
N VAL A 268 -8.76 12.62 -19.66
CA VAL A 268 -9.87 13.43 -20.22
C VAL A 268 -9.46 14.90 -20.42
N GLY A 269 -8.52 15.39 -19.62
CA GLY A 269 -8.03 16.79 -19.70
C GLY A 269 -6.92 17.01 -20.75
N LEU A 270 -6.60 15.99 -21.56
CA LEU A 270 -5.64 16.04 -22.65
C LEU A 270 -6.34 16.33 -23.99
#